data_49bc986aa5b32218c61eb0f61ad1f793
#
_entry.id   49bc986aa5b32218c61eb0f61ad1f793
#
_cell.length_a   1.000
_cell.length_b   1.000
_cell.length_c   1.000
_cell.angle_alpha   90.00
_cell.angle_beta   90.00
_cell.angle_gamma   90.00
#
_symmetry.space_group_name_H-M   'P 1'
#
loop_
_entity.id
_entity.type
_entity.pdbx_description
1 polymer ?
#
loop_
_entity_poly.entity_id
_entity_poly.type
_entity_poly.pdbx_seq_one_letter_code
_entity_poly.pdbx_strand_id
1 'polypeptide(L)'
;PEEASAKDKSSIPYAIDRQKGDMTLSEITRAGINFLTKNNDKGFFLMIEGGKIDWAAHANDGATMLSEIQDLNEAVKVAYEFYEQHPDETLIVITADHDTGGLSLGIGSYYLNLQALKSQKVSDSGFTTILNNLRKKYKNQVPWEAVQQALKDNFGFWTNNPLDEKQEARLKAVYEKSFGNQPIDLEKSEYQQNEPLAGEAK
;
A
#
# COMPACT_ATOMS: atom_id res chain seq x y z
N PRO A 1 5.11 11.71 -8.17
CA PRO A 1 3.75 11.22 -7.91
C PRO A 1 3.02 10.80 -9.18
N GLU A 2 3.09 11.60 -10.26
CA GLU A 2 2.42 11.30 -11.54
C GLU A 2 2.99 10.06 -12.26
N GLU A 3 4.24 9.70 -12.03
CA GLU A 3 4.89 8.56 -12.70
C GLU A 3 4.60 7.19 -12.05
N ALA A 4 4.27 7.14 -10.77
CA ALA A 4 3.93 5.88 -10.10
C ALA A 4 2.55 5.36 -10.53
N SER A 5 1.60 6.25 -10.73
CA SER A 5 0.26 5.96 -11.26
C SER A 5 0.24 5.62 -12.76
N ALA A 6 1.28 6.01 -13.52
CA ALA A 6 1.26 5.93 -14.98
C ALA A 6 1.56 4.54 -15.56
N LYS A 7 2.11 3.60 -14.79
CA LYS A 7 2.54 2.29 -15.32
C LYS A 7 1.47 1.21 -15.31
N ASP A 8 0.51 1.29 -14.41
CA ASP A 8 -0.65 0.40 -14.40
C ASP A 8 -1.93 1.21 -14.34
N LYS A 9 -2.37 1.69 -15.48
CA LYS A 9 -3.63 2.44 -15.63
C LYS A 9 -4.87 1.57 -15.38
N SER A 10 -4.70 0.27 -15.17
CA SER A 10 -5.77 -0.69 -14.95
C SER A 10 -6.07 -0.92 -13.46
N SER A 11 -5.19 -0.52 -12.55
CA SER A 11 -5.36 -0.76 -11.12
C SER A 11 -5.42 0.56 -10.32
N ILE A 12 -6.31 0.58 -9.32
CA ILE A 12 -6.36 1.66 -8.32
C ILE A 12 -5.09 1.58 -7.47
N PRO A 13 -4.42 2.71 -7.13
CA PRO A 13 -3.30 2.69 -6.20
C PRO A 13 -3.71 2.13 -4.83
N TYR A 14 -2.75 1.62 -4.06
CA TYR A 14 -3.01 1.35 -2.65
C TYR A 14 -3.56 2.60 -1.94
N ALA A 15 -4.47 2.41 -1.01
CA ALA A 15 -5.10 3.53 -0.29
C ALA A 15 -4.08 4.47 0.36
N ILE A 16 -3.00 3.91 0.91
CA ILE A 16 -1.89 4.67 1.51
C ILE A 16 -1.08 5.49 0.48
N ASP A 17 -1.07 5.07 -0.77
CA ASP A 17 -0.29 5.71 -1.87
C ASP A 17 -1.12 6.70 -2.69
N ARG A 18 -2.45 6.76 -2.49
CA ARG A 18 -3.33 7.60 -3.30
C ARG A 18 -2.95 9.06 -3.27
N GLN A 19 -3.06 9.68 -4.42
CA GLN A 19 -2.85 11.10 -4.64
C GLN A 19 -4.19 11.80 -4.86
N LYS A 20 -4.18 13.12 -4.81
CA LYS A 20 -5.36 13.92 -5.11
C LYS A 20 -5.84 13.63 -6.54
N GLY A 21 -7.06 13.12 -6.66
CA GLY A 21 -7.69 12.77 -7.93
C GLY A 21 -7.75 11.26 -8.20
N ASP A 22 -7.07 10.44 -7.40
CA ASP A 22 -7.26 8.99 -7.45
C ASP A 22 -8.61 8.61 -6.84
N MET A 23 -9.30 7.67 -7.46
CA MET A 23 -10.60 7.19 -6.98
C MET A 23 -10.44 6.30 -5.75
N THR A 24 -11.38 6.41 -4.82
CA THR A 24 -11.54 5.51 -3.68
C THR A 24 -12.48 4.35 -4.01
N LEU A 25 -12.39 3.25 -3.26
CA LEU A 25 -13.33 2.15 -3.43
C LEU A 25 -14.77 2.59 -3.11
N SER A 26 -14.96 3.48 -2.15
CA SER A 26 -16.27 4.04 -1.81
C SER A 26 -16.86 4.89 -2.94
N GLU A 27 -16.07 5.68 -3.66
CA GLU A 27 -16.53 6.44 -4.83
C GLU A 27 -16.95 5.51 -5.98
N ILE A 28 -16.17 4.46 -6.23
CA ILE A 28 -16.49 3.44 -7.23
C ILE A 28 -17.76 2.67 -6.85
N THR A 29 -17.90 2.30 -5.58
CA THR A 29 -19.11 1.64 -5.06
C THR A 29 -20.34 2.51 -5.27
N ARG A 30 -20.27 3.78 -4.92
CA ARG A 30 -21.37 4.75 -5.11
C ARG A 30 -21.72 4.90 -6.59
N ALA A 31 -20.71 5.02 -7.45
CA ALA A 31 -20.93 5.09 -8.89
C ALA A 31 -21.57 3.82 -9.45
N GLY A 32 -21.16 2.64 -8.97
CA GLY A 32 -21.75 1.36 -9.35
C GLY A 32 -23.23 1.24 -8.94
N ILE A 33 -23.56 1.57 -7.69
CA ILE A 33 -24.94 1.58 -7.20
C ILE A 33 -25.79 2.55 -8.03
N ASN A 34 -25.34 3.79 -8.22
CA ASN A 34 -26.06 4.80 -9.00
C ASN A 34 -26.28 4.36 -10.45
N PHE A 35 -25.30 3.68 -11.05
CA PHE A 35 -25.45 3.17 -12.41
C PHE A 35 -26.45 2.03 -12.49
N LEU A 36 -26.39 1.07 -11.56
CA LEU A 36 -27.23 -0.12 -11.55
C LEU A 36 -28.68 0.16 -11.16
N THR A 37 -28.92 1.20 -10.39
CA THR A 37 -30.28 1.64 -10.01
C THR A 37 -30.94 2.55 -11.04
N LYS A 38 -30.16 3.12 -11.98
CA LYS A 38 -30.67 4.06 -12.97
C LYS A 38 -31.62 3.35 -13.95
N ASN A 39 -32.90 3.72 -13.92
CA ASN A 39 -33.96 3.16 -14.78
C ASN A 39 -34.08 1.62 -14.66
N ASN A 40 -33.84 1.07 -13.47
CA ASN A 40 -33.90 -0.36 -13.21
C ASN A 40 -34.89 -0.66 -12.08
N ASP A 41 -35.96 -1.39 -12.41
CA ASP A 41 -37.04 -1.86 -11.52
C ASP A 41 -36.92 -3.36 -11.16
N LYS A 42 -35.86 -4.06 -11.66
CA LYS A 42 -35.69 -5.50 -11.51
C LYS A 42 -34.67 -5.87 -10.41
N GLY A 43 -34.07 -4.86 -9.77
CA GLY A 43 -32.98 -5.08 -8.83
C GLY A 43 -31.64 -5.36 -9.51
N PHE A 44 -30.60 -5.56 -8.72
CA PHE A 44 -29.24 -5.80 -9.20
C PHE A 44 -28.45 -6.67 -8.22
N PHE A 45 -27.36 -7.23 -8.71
CA PHE A 45 -26.29 -7.81 -7.91
C PHE A 45 -25.02 -6.98 -8.13
N LEU A 46 -24.35 -6.62 -7.04
CA LEU A 46 -23.08 -5.89 -7.09
C LEU A 46 -22.08 -6.59 -6.15
N MET A 47 -20.96 -7.04 -6.70
CA MET A 47 -19.83 -7.52 -5.94
C MET A 47 -18.77 -6.42 -5.85
N ILE A 48 -18.27 -6.18 -4.64
CA ILE A 48 -17.22 -5.20 -4.35
C ILE A 48 -16.11 -5.94 -3.64
N GLU A 49 -14.90 -5.82 -4.13
CA GLU A 49 -13.75 -6.52 -3.59
C GLU A 49 -12.74 -5.55 -3.00
N GLY A 50 -12.30 -5.81 -1.76
CA GLY A 50 -11.12 -5.21 -1.15
C GLY A 50 -9.84 -5.96 -1.54
N GLY A 51 -9.63 -6.24 -2.84
CA GLY A 51 -8.61 -7.16 -3.33
C GLY A 51 -7.17 -6.81 -2.97
N LYS A 52 -6.89 -5.56 -2.65
CA LYS A 52 -5.55 -5.13 -2.24
C LYS A 52 -5.23 -5.39 -0.77
N ILE A 53 -6.21 -5.77 0.05
CA ILE A 53 -5.98 -6.28 1.41
C ILE A 53 -5.10 -7.52 1.33
N ASP A 54 -5.45 -8.46 0.46
CA ASP A 54 -4.71 -9.69 0.21
C ASP A 54 -3.29 -9.42 -0.28
N TRP A 55 -3.14 -8.54 -1.27
CA TRP A 55 -1.82 -8.21 -1.80
C TRP A 55 -0.88 -7.57 -0.78
N ALA A 56 -1.39 -6.66 0.05
CA ALA A 56 -0.62 -6.06 1.13
C ALA A 56 -0.27 -7.08 2.22
N ALA A 57 -1.18 -8.00 2.52
CA ALA A 57 -0.95 -9.07 3.48
C ALA A 57 0.10 -10.08 2.97
N HIS A 58 0.08 -10.48 1.69
CA HIS A 58 1.13 -11.27 1.07
C HIS A 58 2.51 -10.62 1.14
N ALA A 59 2.56 -9.30 1.01
CA ALA A 59 3.78 -8.53 1.17
C ALA A 59 4.21 -8.36 2.64
N ASN A 60 3.41 -8.82 3.60
CA ASN A 60 3.55 -8.56 5.04
C ASN A 60 3.62 -7.05 5.38
N ASP A 61 2.95 -6.22 4.57
CA ASP A 61 2.90 -4.77 4.71
C ASP A 61 1.69 -4.37 5.56
N GLY A 62 1.87 -4.37 6.89
CA GLY A 62 0.78 -4.23 7.85
C GLY A 62 0.08 -2.87 7.79
N ALA A 63 0.79 -1.76 7.57
CA ALA A 63 0.15 -0.45 7.51
C ALA A 63 -0.65 -0.26 6.21
N THR A 64 -0.13 -0.75 5.08
CA THR A 64 -0.85 -0.76 3.81
C THR A 64 -2.10 -1.62 3.90
N MET A 65 -2.00 -2.84 4.46
CA MET A 65 -3.16 -3.71 4.69
C MET A 65 -4.25 -3.03 5.53
N LEU A 66 -3.88 -2.37 6.63
CA LEU A 66 -4.84 -1.64 7.47
C LEU A 66 -5.50 -0.48 6.71
N SER A 67 -4.77 0.20 5.83
CA SER A 67 -5.31 1.27 4.99
C SER A 67 -6.31 0.72 3.97
N GLU A 68 -6.06 -0.45 3.39
CA GLU A 68 -6.97 -1.13 2.48
C GLU A 68 -8.25 -1.62 3.18
N ILE A 69 -8.13 -2.15 4.41
CA ILE A 69 -9.30 -2.52 5.23
C ILE A 69 -10.17 -1.29 5.51
N GLN A 70 -9.54 -0.14 5.78
CA GLN A 70 -10.26 1.10 5.99
C GLN A 70 -10.99 1.57 4.74
N ASP A 71 -10.37 1.44 3.56
CA ASP A 71 -10.98 1.78 2.27
C ASP A 71 -12.19 0.89 1.95
N LEU A 72 -12.09 -0.42 2.21
CA LEU A 72 -13.23 -1.35 2.12
C LEU A 72 -14.34 -0.97 3.10
N ASN A 73 -14.01 -0.61 4.33
CA ASN A 73 -15.00 -0.17 5.32
C ASN A 73 -15.78 1.07 4.86
N GLU A 74 -15.12 2.03 4.20
CA GLU A 74 -15.83 3.18 3.61
C GLU A 74 -16.73 2.76 2.44
N ALA A 75 -16.35 1.77 1.65
CA ALA A 75 -17.23 1.20 0.62
C ALA A 75 -18.45 0.49 1.21
N VAL A 76 -18.27 -0.26 2.31
CA VAL A 76 -19.37 -0.90 3.05
C VAL A 76 -20.35 0.14 3.60
N LYS A 77 -19.86 1.29 4.08
CA LYS A 77 -20.75 2.39 4.53
C LYS A 77 -21.64 2.90 3.38
N VAL A 78 -21.09 3.01 2.18
CA VAL A 78 -21.88 3.41 1.00
C VAL A 78 -22.99 2.40 0.69
N ALA A 79 -22.68 1.11 0.80
CA ALA A 79 -23.68 0.06 0.62
C ALA A 79 -24.75 0.11 1.74
N TYR A 80 -24.32 0.41 2.97
CA TYR A 80 -25.22 0.54 4.11
C TYR A 80 -26.14 1.76 3.99
N GLU A 81 -25.66 2.90 3.47
CA GLU A 81 -26.50 4.07 3.17
C GLU A 81 -27.60 3.73 2.15
N PHE A 82 -27.32 2.86 1.20
CA PHE A 82 -28.33 2.35 0.26
C PHE A 82 -29.33 1.42 0.95
N TYR A 83 -28.85 0.52 1.82
CA TYR A 83 -29.70 -0.34 2.64
C TYR A 83 -30.67 0.47 3.50
N GLU A 84 -30.23 1.56 4.14
CA GLU A 84 -31.10 2.40 4.99
C GLU A 84 -32.29 3.01 4.21
N GLN A 85 -32.12 3.20 2.90
CA GLN A 85 -33.17 3.71 2.01
C GLN A 85 -34.08 2.58 1.46
N HIS A 86 -33.59 1.33 1.47
CA HIS A 86 -34.26 0.16 0.89
C HIS A 86 -34.14 -1.08 1.81
N PRO A 87 -34.56 -0.99 3.10
CA PRO A 87 -34.24 -2.01 4.09
C PRO A 87 -34.90 -3.37 3.83
N ASP A 88 -36.07 -3.38 3.24
CA ASP A 88 -36.83 -4.60 2.97
C ASP A 88 -36.43 -5.28 1.64
N GLU A 89 -35.63 -4.63 0.82
CA GLU A 89 -35.27 -5.06 -0.53
C GLU A 89 -33.76 -5.27 -0.72
N THR A 90 -32.94 -5.04 0.32
CA THR A 90 -31.49 -5.08 0.23
C THR A 90 -30.90 -6.14 1.14
N LEU A 91 -30.03 -6.98 0.60
CA LEU A 91 -29.19 -7.89 1.36
C LEU A 91 -27.72 -7.52 1.16
N ILE A 92 -27.01 -7.22 2.25
CA ILE A 92 -25.57 -7.02 2.26
C ILE A 92 -24.91 -8.26 2.87
N VAL A 93 -23.98 -8.87 2.12
CA VAL A 93 -23.18 -9.99 2.58
C VAL A 93 -21.71 -9.55 2.61
N ILE A 94 -21.04 -9.69 3.75
CA ILE A 94 -19.63 -9.40 3.93
C ILE A 94 -18.95 -10.72 4.26
N THR A 95 -18.00 -11.12 3.42
CA THR A 95 -17.26 -12.37 3.58
C THR A 95 -15.86 -12.24 3.01
N ALA A 96 -14.98 -13.17 3.32
CA ALA A 96 -13.72 -13.36 2.63
C ALA A 96 -13.81 -14.61 1.74
N ASP A 97 -13.00 -14.68 0.71
CA ASP A 97 -12.76 -15.87 -0.11
C ASP A 97 -11.82 -16.84 0.60
N HIS A 98 -10.80 -16.32 1.28
CA HIS A 98 -9.83 -17.03 2.12
C HIS A 98 -9.15 -16.06 3.09
N ASP A 99 -8.38 -16.59 4.01
CA ASP A 99 -7.40 -15.82 4.77
C ASP A 99 -6.08 -15.71 3.99
N THR A 100 -5.36 -14.60 4.15
CA THR A 100 -4.00 -14.49 3.60
C THR A 100 -3.03 -14.98 4.66
N GLY A 101 -2.65 -16.27 4.57
CA GLY A 101 -1.71 -16.89 5.47
C GLY A 101 -0.33 -16.26 5.39
N GLY A 102 0.33 -16.11 6.53
CA GLY A 102 1.69 -15.61 6.63
C GLY A 102 1.85 -14.15 6.97
N LEU A 103 0.79 -13.35 7.04
CA LEU A 103 0.88 -12.02 7.65
C LEU A 103 1.28 -12.18 9.12
N SER A 104 2.42 -11.62 9.50
CA SER A 104 2.92 -11.64 10.86
C SER A 104 3.44 -10.27 11.26
N LEU A 105 2.92 -9.75 12.36
CA LEU A 105 3.38 -8.50 12.95
C LEU A 105 4.27 -8.80 14.15
N GLY A 106 5.48 -8.23 14.14
CA GLY A 106 6.49 -8.44 15.17
C GLY A 106 7.39 -9.63 14.88
N ILE A 107 8.70 -9.39 15.01
CA ILE A 107 9.76 -10.37 14.85
C ILE A 107 10.68 -10.34 16.08
N GLY A 108 10.91 -11.51 16.69
CA GLY A 108 11.92 -11.70 17.72
C GLY A 108 11.37 -11.70 19.14
N SER A 109 11.15 -10.58 19.78
CA SER A 109 10.69 -10.50 21.17
C SER A 109 9.17 -10.43 21.29
N TYR A 110 8.65 -10.64 22.52
CA TYR A 110 7.21 -10.56 22.80
C TYR A 110 6.64 -9.13 22.78
N TYR A 111 7.40 -8.15 22.33
CA TYR A 111 6.97 -6.77 22.24
C TYR A 111 6.47 -6.46 20.84
N LEU A 112 5.19 -6.10 20.72
CA LEU A 112 4.55 -5.66 19.50
C LEU A 112 4.33 -4.15 19.53
N ASN A 113 5.03 -3.42 18.66
CA ASN A 113 4.90 -1.96 18.54
C ASN A 113 3.96 -1.55 17.39
N LEU A 114 2.66 -1.67 17.59
CA LEU A 114 1.67 -1.24 16.60
C LEU A 114 1.71 0.26 16.30
N GLN A 115 2.28 1.08 17.19
CA GLN A 115 2.41 2.52 16.94
C GLN A 115 3.39 2.82 15.80
N ALA A 116 4.35 1.94 15.55
CA ALA A 116 5.28 2.09 14.44
C ALA A 116 4.56 2.15 13.08
N LEU A 117 3.48 1.38 12.91
CA LEU A 117 2.67 1.34 11.68
C LEU A 117 2.08 2.71 11.32
N LYS A 118 1.82 3.57 12.32
CA LYS A 118 1.28 4.93 12.08
C LYS A 118 2.25 5.86 11.38
N SER A 119 3.54 5.54 11.40
CA SER A 119 4.57 6.35 10.76
C SER A 119 4.79 5.98 9.29
N GLN A 120 4.27 4.86 8.84
CA GLN A 120 4.35 4.45 7.45
C GLN A 120 3.38 5.28 6.60
N LYS A 121 3.89 5.87 5.51
CA LYS A 121 3.14 6.77 4.62
C LYS A 121 3.00 6.27 3.20
N VAL A 122 3.68 5.20 2.86
CA VAL A 122 3.69 4.59 1.53
C VAL A 122 3.72 3.07 1.65
N SER A 123 3.20 2.39 0.64
CA SER A 123 3.35 0.94 0.52
C SER A 123 4.79 0.54 0.17
N ASP A 124 5.09 -0.76 0.23
CA ASP A 124 6.31 -1.36 -0.31
C ASP A 124 6.55 -0.92 -1.78
N SER A 125 5.52 -1.00 -2.61
CA SER A 125 5.59 -0.59 -4.02
C SER A 125 5.81 0.92 -4.18
N GLY A 126 5.14 1.73 -3.35
CA GLY A 126 5.34 3.19 -3.31
C GLY A 126 6.75 3.55 -2.90
N PHE A 127 7.32 2.86 -1.91
CA PHE A 127 8.70 3.10 -1.48
C PHE A 127 9.71 2.64 -2.54
N THR A 128 9.47 1.51 -3.21
CA THR A 128 10.26 1.08 -4.37
C THR A 128 10.31 2.17 -5.45
N THR A 129 9.19 2.83 -5.71
CA THR A 129 9.14 3.95 -6.66
C THR A 129 9.99 5.13 -6.19
N ILE A 130 9.95 5.47 -4.90
CA ILE A 130 10.80 6.53 -4.31
C ILE A 130 12.29 6.20 -4.51
N LEU A 131 12.70 4.96 -4.21
CA LEU A 131 14.08 4.51 -4.37
C LEU A 131 14.52 4.53 -5.85
N ASN A 132 13.65 4.15 -6.77
CA ASN A 132 13.93 4.23 -8.21
C ASN A 132 14.08 5.69 -8.69
N ASN A 133 13.32 6.62 -8.14
CA ASN A 133 13.50 8.04 -8.43
C ASN A 133 14.83 8.59 -7.87
N LEU A 134 15.26 8.11 -6.70
CA LEU A 134 16.60 8.41 -6.19
C LEU A 134 17.70 7.86 -7.12
N ARG A 135 17.55 6.62 -7.63
CA ARG A 135 18.49 6.06 -8.62
C ARG A 135 18.59 6.94 -9.87
N LYS A 136 17.46 7.37 -10.42
CA LYS A 136 17.44 8.28 -11.58
C LYS A 136 18.15 9.59 -11.25
N LYS A 137 17.79 10.22 -10.12
CA LYS A 137 18.36 11.49 -9.67
C LYS A 137 19.87 11.45 -9.50
N TYR A 138 20.38 10.41 -8.89
CA TYR A 138 21.80 10.24 -8.57
C TYR A 138 22.57 9.36 -9.57
N LYS A 139 21.96 9.00 -10.72
CA LYS A 139 22.59 8.14 -11.74
C LYS A 139 23.15 6.84 -11.15
N ASN A 140 22.36 6.18 -10.30
CA ASN A 140 22.70 4.98 -9.51
C ASN A 140 23.75 5.16 -8.39
N GLN A 141 24.31 6.33 -8.21
CA GLN A 141 25.24 6.63 -7.12
C GLN A 141 24.50 7.27 -5.95
N VAL A 142 23.45 6.60 -5.47
CA VAL A 142 22.58 7.12 -4.41
C VAL A 142 23.34 7.14 -3.08
N PRO A 143 23.58 8.31 -2.46
CA PRO A 143 24.25 8.37 -1.17
C PRO A 143 23.33 7.86 -0.06
N TRP A 144 23.93 7.28 0.99
CA TRP A 144 23.19 6.77 2.15
C TRP A 144 22.28 7.83 2.78
N GLU A 145 22.73 9.07 2.87
CA GLU A 145 21.98 10.18 3.45
C GLU A 145 20.66 10.44 2.71
N ALA A 146 20.62 10.25 1.39
CA ALA A 146 19.40 10.40 0.62
C ALA A 146 18.41 9.26 0.89
N VAL A 147 18.90 8.05 1.05
CA VAL A 147 18.09 6.87 1.42
C VAL A 147 17.61 7.00 2.86
N GLN A 148 18.49 7.41 3.77
CA GLN A 148 18.16 7.66 5.18
C GLN A 148 17.04 8.71 5.32
N GLN A 149 17.12 9.79 4.55
CA GLN A 149 16.06 10.80 4.54
C GLN A 149 14.74 10.22 4.02
N ALA A 150 14.75 9.42 2.96
CA ALA A 150 13.55 8.77 2.45
C ALA A 150 12.93 7.79 3.49
N LEU A 151 13.74 7.01 4.19
CA LEU A 151 13.30 6.13 5.27
C LEU A 151 12.69 6.93 6.44
N LYS A 152 13.33 8.04 6.82
CA LYS A 152 12.84 8.94 7.85
C LYS A 152 11.47 9.53 7.49
N ASP A 153 11.32 10.02 6.27
CA ASP A 153 10.11 10.71 5.82
C ASP A 153 8.93 9.78 5.66
N ASN A 154 9.18 8.51 5.28
CA ASN A 154 8.13 7.56 4.92
C ASN A 154 7.84 6.51 6.00
N PHE A 155 8.77 6.24 6.92
CA PHE A 155 8.59 5.25 8.00
C PHE A 155 8.87 5.83 9.40
N GLY A 156 9.28 7.08 9.49
CA GLY A 156 9.57 7.74 10.76
C GLY A 156 10.81 7.22 11.47
N PHE A 157 11.71 6.51 10.78
CA PHE A 157 12.96 6.00 11.36
C PHE A 157 13.82 7.16 11.88
N TRP A 158 14.55 6.93 12.97
CA TRP A 158 15.34 7.90 13.73
C TRP A 158 14.53 9.09 14.31
N THR A 159 13.19 9.06 14.18
CA THR A 159 12.30 10.07 14.79
C THR A 159 11.23 9.41 15.65
N ASN A 160 10.09 9.06 15.07
CA ASN A 160 8.99 8.40 15.77
C ASN A 160 9.30 6.92 16.07
N ASN A 161 10.11 6.29 15.21
CA ASN A 161 10.56 4.92 15.33
C ASN A 161 12.10 4.91 15.49
N PRO A 162 12.62 5.00 16.72
CA PRO A 162 14.05 4.92 16.96
C PRO A 162 14.56 3.52 16.60
N LEU A 163 15.72 3.47 15.96
CA LEU A 163 16.39 2.22 15.60
C LEU A 163 17.55 1.95 16.59
N ASP A 164 17.73 0.70 16.94
CA ASP A 164 18.94 0.26 17.63
C ASP A 164 20.10 0.06 16.63
N GLU A 165 21.32 -0.14 17.16
CA GLU A 165 22.52 -0.30 16.35
C GLU A 165 22.44 -1.51 15.39
N LYS A 166 21.75 -2.58 15.79
CA LYS A 166 21.60 -3.79 14.95
C LYS A 166 20.65 -3.54 13.79
N GLN A 167 19.54 -2.84 14.05
CA GLN A 167 18.57 -2.46 13.03
C GLN A 167 19.19 -1.50 12.01
N GLU A 168 19.95 -0.50 12.49
CA GLU A 168 20.66 0.42 11.59
C GLU A 168 21.73 -0.29 10.76
N ALA A 169 22.50 -1.18 11.38
CA ALA A 169 23.50 -1.98 10.65
C ALA A 169 22.85 -2.88 9.59
N ARG A 170 21.67 -3.46 9.88
CA ARG A 170 20.91 -4.26 8.93
C ARG A 170 20.43 -3.43 7.75
N LEU A 171 19.86 -2.24 7.99
CA LEU A 171 19.45 -1.32 6.92
C LEU A 171 20.63 -0.91 6.04
N LYS A 172 21.79 -0.61 6.63
CA LYS A 172 23.01 -0.30 5.87
C LYS A 172 23.47 -1.48 5.02
N ALA A 173 23.43 -2.70 5.57
CA ALA A 173 23.81 -3.89 4.81
C ALA A 173 22.87 -4.15 3.62
N VAL A 174 21.57 -3.87 3.77
CA VAL A 174 20.59 -3.95 2.67
C VAL A 174 20.80 -2.81 1.68
N TYR A 175 21.09 -1.59 2.14
CA TYR A 175 21.47 -0.47 1.28
C TYR A 175 22.68 -0.82 0.39
N GLU A 176 23.73 -1.40 0.96
CA GLU A 176 24.91 -1.85 0.19
C GLU A 176 24.56 -2.87 -0.91
N LYS A 177 23.58 -3.75 -0.63
CA LYS A 177 23.09 -4.69 -1.65
C LYS A 177 22.25 -4.00 -2.73
N SER A 178 21.43 -3.02 -2.35
CA SER A 178 20.51 -2.33 -3.25
C SER A 178 21.21 -1.32 -4.15
N PHE A 179 22.25 -0.63 -3.62
CA PHE A 179 22.93 0.48 -4.29
C PHE A 179 24.43 0.27 -4.47
N GLY A 180 25.01 -0.81 -3.92
CA GLY A 180 26.44 -1.13 -4.06
C GLY A 180 26.76 -1.55 -5.50
N ASN A 181 27.85 -1.08 -6.00
CA ASN A 181 28.68 -1.30 -7.20
C ASN A 181 28.18 -2.17 -8.39
N GLN A 182 26.90 -2.51 -8.50
CA GLN A 182 26.36 -3.12 -9.70
C GLN A 182 25.79 -2.01 -10.60
N PRO A 183 26.30 -1.84 -11.83
CA PRO A 183 25.69 -0.95 -12.78
C PRO A 183 24.30 -1.47 -13.11
N ILE A 184 23.26 -0.83 -12.57
CA ILE A 184 21.89 -1.08 -12.99
C ILE A 184 21.71 -0.32 -14.30
N ASP A 185 21.37 -1.05 -15.35
CA ASP A 185 21.00 -0.47 -16.63
C ASP A 185 19.68 0.31 -16.46
N LEU A 186 19.79 1.63 -16.40
CA LEU A 186 18.66 2.54 -16.20
C LEU A 186 17.69 2.55 -17.41
N GLU A 187 18.09 2.02 -18.56
CA GLU A 187 17.26 1.94 -19.75
C GLU A 187 16.32 0.73 -19.73
N LYS A 188 16.61 -0.28 -18.94
CA LYS A 188 15.69 -1.40 -18.73
C LYS A 188 14.55 -0.96 -17.82
N SER A 189 13.35 -0.93 -18.36
CA SER A 189 12.10 -0.57 -17.69
C SER A 189 11.70 -1.51 -16.53
N GLU A 190 12.45 -2.56 -16.29
CA GLU A 190 12.30 -3.51 -15.19
C GLU A 190 13.18 -3.09 -14.02
N TYR A 191 12.86 -1.96 -13.41
CA TYR A 191 13.30 -1.73 -12.04
C TYR A 191 12.77 -2.87 -11.19
N GLN A 192 13.61 -3.37 -10.30
CA GLN A 192 13.29 -4.51 -9.45
C GLN A 192 11.91 -4.31 -8.83
N GLN A 193 10.97 -5.19 -9.15
CA GLN A 193 9.63 -5.20 -8.56
C GLN A 193 9.71 -5.45 -7.05
N ASN A 194 10.81 -6.05 -6.58
CA ASN A 194 11.09 -6.34 -5.18
C ASN A 194 12.40 -5.66 -4.79
N GLU A 195 12.32 -4.40 -4.42
CA GLU A 195 13.47 -3.67 -3.87
C GLU A 195 13.76 -4.16 -2.45
N PRO A 196 14.96 -4.75 -2.19
CA PRO A 196 15.28 -5.33 -0.87
C PRO A 196 15.14 -4.33 0.27
N LEU A 197 15.48 -3.05 0.04
CA LEU A 197 15.39 -2.01 1.06
C LEU A 197 13.93 -1.63 1.37
N ALA A 198 13.05 -1.66 0.38
CA ALA A 198 11.62 -1.45 0.61
C ALA A 198 11.03 -2.58 1.44
N GLY A 199 11.40 -3.83 1.13
CA GLY A 199 11.01 -5.00 1.91
C GLY A 199 11.55 -5.01 3.34
N GLU A 200 12.71 -4.39 3.60
CA GLU A 200 13.28 -4.29 4.96
C GLU A 200 12.65 -3.17 5.78
N ALA A 201 12.11 -2.13 5.14
CA ALA A 201 11.62 -0.93 5.82
C ALA A 201 10.17 -1.04 6.31
N LYS A 202 9.37 -1.90 5.71
CA LYS A 202 7.92 -2.07 5.98
C LYS A 202 7.56 -2.87 7.25
#